data_00efda3488fdea8205eff3b2543bc734
#
_entry.id   00efda3488fdea8205eff3b2543bc734
#
_cell.length_a   1.000
_cell.length_b   1.000
_cell.length_c   1.000
_cell.angle_alpha   90.00
_cell.angle_beta   90.00
_cell.angle_gamma   90.00
#
_symmetry.space_group_name_H-M   'P 1'
#
loop_
_entity.id
_entity.type
_entity.pdbx_description
1 polymer ?
#
loop_
_entity_poly.entity_id
_entity_poly.type
_entity_poly.pdbx_seq_one_letter_code
_entity_poly.pdbx_strand_id
1 'polypeptide(L)'
;SDNPDAARSDLAVLKGARLAWAVEGESGAVMAESMIKTMTGDDKVRVRRQYEHGFEFRPGAKIVLATNHEPIIKGTDAAIWRRIWLFPFTVVIKEEDRDPHIMEKLLDEGSGILNWMLIGLKRYLDRGRLIPADKVVAATRRYRTDQDRIGQFIREKMKVDSGADGYIPRPRFYALYKQWCDDEGERPRSSKAIAAYLRERGFLERKVGSERCWIGIRVKTVIEEREDDEDGSTQEVI
;
A
#
# COMPACT_ATOMS: atom_id res chain seq x y z
N SER A 1 13.20 10.76 18.24
CA SER A 1 13.19 12.20 17.92
C SER A 1 13.74 12.36 16.51
N ASP A 2 12.84 12.58 15.54
CA ASP A 2 13.22 12.91 14.18
C ASP A 2 13.87 14.31 14.20
N ASN A 3 15.18 14.33 14.26
CA ASN A 3 15.93 15.56 14.02
C ASN A 3 15.94 15.77 12.49
N PRO A 4 15.28 16.81 11.95
CA PRO A 4 15.26 17.08 10.51
C PRO A 4 16.65 17.40 9.94
N ASP A 5 17.63 17.74 10.80
CA ASP A 5 19.04 17.97 10.46
C ASP A 5 19.93 16.72 10.63
N ALA A 6 19.38 15.58 11.07
CA ALA A 6 20.14 14.35 11.08
C ALA A 6 20.56 14.00 9.65
N ALA A 7 21.86 13.94 9.42
CA ALA A 7 22.43 13.66 8.10
C ALA A 7 21.90 12.33 7.58
N ARG A 8 21.01 12.37 6.59
CA ARG A 8 20.56 11.18 5.85
C ARG A 8 21.65 10.76 4.88
N SER A 9 22.75 10.24 5.42
CA SER A 9 23.89 9.77 4.64
C SER A 9 23.52 8.55 3.79
N ASP A 10 22.58 7.75 4.26
CA ASP A 10 21.98 6.60 3.57
C ASP A 10 21.35 6.98 2.23
N LEU A 11 20.69 8.13 2.15
CA LEU A 11 20.09 8.62 0.92
C LEU A 11 21.08 9.28 -0.05
N ALA A 12 22.26 9.65 0.42
CA ALA A 12 23.27 10.31 -0.43
C ALA A 12 23.78 9.43 -1.57
N VAL A 13 23.70 8.09 -1.42
CA VAL A 13 24.06 7.12 -2.47
C VAL A 13 23.11 7.15 -3.67
N LEU A 14 21.91 7.67 -3.48
CA LEU A 14 20.88 7.73 -4.53
C LEU A 14 21.06 8.93 -5.46
N LYS A 15 22.01 9.82 -5.20
CA LYS A 15 22.31 10.94 -6.11
C LYS A 15 22.82 10.40 -7.44
N GLY A 16 22.05 10.66 -8.50
CA GLY A 16 22.37 10.21 -9.86
C GLY A 16 22.01 8.74 -10.15
N ALA A 17 21.54 8.00 -9.15
CA ALA A 17 21.04 6.65 -9.38
C ALA A 17 19.78 6.67 -10.24
N ARG A 18 19.65 5.71 -11.16
CA ARG A 18 18.45 5.49 -11.99
C ARG A 18 17.58 4.36 -11.47
N LEU A 19 18.19 3.40 -10.78
CA LEU A 19 17.54 2.25 -10.15
C LEU A 19 18.09 2.11 -8.73
N ALA A 20 17.22 1.94 -7.76
CA ALA A 20 17.54 1.55 -6.40
C ALA A 20 16.90 0.20 -6.14
N TRP A 21 17.72 -0.80 -5.85
CA TRP A 21 17.29 -2.15 -5.52
C TRP A 21 17.48 -2.40 -4.02
N ALA A 22 16.40 -2.82 -3.36
CA ALA A 22 16.43 -3.23 -1.96
C ALA A 22 15.86 -4.64 -1.84
N VAL A 23 16.38 -5.38 -0.88
CA VAL A 23 15.90 -6.71 -0.50
C VAL A 23 15.50 -6.64 0.95
N GLU A 24 14.28 -7.03 1.26
CA GLU A 24 13.78 -7.10 2.63
C GLU A 24 13.39 -8.53 2.96
N GLY A 25 13.79 -8.99 4.15
CA GLY A 25 13.60 -10.38 4.56
C GLY A 25 12.69 -10.57 5.78
N GLU A 26 12.33 -9.50 6.50
CA GLU A 26 11.57 -9.64 7.75
C GLU A 26 10.07 -9.53 7.53
N SER A 27 9.34 -10.52 8.08
CA SER A 27 7.88 -10.47 8.13
C SER A 27 7.41 -9.37 9.09
N GLY A 28 6.36 -8.63 8.71
CA GLY A 28 5.79 -7.57 9.53
C GLY A 28 6.52 -6.22 9.45
N ALA A 29 7.51 -6.06 8.57
CA ALA A 29 8.17 -4.79 8.33
C ALA A 29 7.16 -3.71 7.92
N VAL A 30 7.28 -2.52 8.52
CA VAL A 30 6.42 -1.38 8.21
C VAL A 30 7.09 -0.49 7.17
N MET A 31 6.39 -0.23 6.06
CA MET A 31 6.90 0.62 5.00
C MET A 31 7.10 2.07 5.46
N ALA A 32 8.26 2.64 5.17
CA ALA A 32 8.57 4.04 5.46
C ALA A 32 7.90 4.96 4.42
N GLU A 33 6.59 5.15 4.53
CA GLU A 33 5.75 5.83 3.54
C GLU A 33 6.19 7.27 3.23
N SER A 34 6.59 8.03 4.27
CA SER A 34 7.09 9.40 4.09
C SER A 34 8.35 9.41 3.24
N MET A 35 9.25 8.45 3.45
CA MET A 35 10.46 8.30 2.64
C MET A 35 10.10 7.95 1.20
N ILE A 36 9.22 6.98 0.96
CA ILE A 36 8.77 6.62 -0.39
C ILE A 36 8.16 7.83 -1.10
N LYS A 37 7.28 8.58 -0.42
CA LYS A 37 6.66 9.81 -0.97
C LYS A 37 7.72 10.85 -1.35
N THR A 38 8.72 11.05 -0.50
CA THR A 38 9.84 11.98 -0.75
C THR A 38 10.72 11.51 -1.90
N MET A 39 11.08 10.23 -1.92
CA MET A 39 12.00 9.67 -2.92
C MET A 39 11.37 9.52 -4.32
N THR A 40 10.04 9.48 -4.40
CA THR A 40 9.27 9.36 -5.66
C THR A 40 8.51 10.63 -6.02
N GLY A 41 8.71 11.71 -5.27
CA GLY A 41 8.21 13.05 -5.55
C GLY A 41 9.21 13.89 -6.32
N ASP A 42 8.79 15.10 -6.69
CA ASP A 42 9.64 16.08 -7.39
C ASP A 42 10.43 16.98 -6.42
N ASP A 43 10.28 16.77 -5.13
CA ASP A 43 10.91 17.60 -4.11
C ASP A 43 12.42 17.34 -4.02
N LYS A 44 13.17 18.40 -3.74
CA LYS A 44 14.58 18.27 -3.43
C LYS A 44 14.77 17.65 -2.06
N VAL A 45 15.69 16.72 -1.95
CA VAL A 45 16.09 16.09 -0.70
C VAL A 45 17.44 16.64 -0.28
N ARG A 46 17.52 17.17 0.94
CA ARG A 46 18.78 17.60 1.54
C ARG A 46 19.41 16.43 2.27
N VAL A 47 20.66 16.14 1.91
CA VAL A 47 21.44 15.05 2.48
C VAL A 47 22.86 15.53 2.78
N ARG A 48 23.55 14.80 3.65
CA ARG A 48 24.95 15.06 3.96
C ARG A 48 25.71 13.74 4.05
N ARG A 49 26.79 13.61 3.33
CA ARG A 49 27.73 12.52 3.58
C ARG A 49 28.52 12.78 4.85
N GLN A 50 29.02 11.72 5.47
CA GLN A 50 29.85 11.85 6.65
C GLN A 50 31.09 12.68 6.33
N TYR A 51 31.35 13.69 7.14
CA TYR A 51 32.49 14.65 7.00
C TYR A 51 32.42 15.58 5.75
N GLU A 52 31.30 15.62 5.01
CA GLU A 52 31.12 16.52 3.87
C GLU A 52 30.06 17.60 4.15
N HIS A 53 30.06 18.66 3.34
CA HIS A 53 29.00 19.65 3.35
C HIS A 53 27.68 19.04 2.84
N GLY A 54 26.55 19.48 3.41
CA GLY A 54 25.22 19.06 2.94
C GLY A 54 24.98 19.55 1.51
N PHE A 55 24.31 18.72 0.72
CA PHE A 55 23.88 19.06 -0.64
C PHE A 55 22.44 18.66 -0.87
N GLU A 56 21.84 19.26 -1.89
CA GLU A 56 20.48 18.95 -2.31
C GLU A 56 20.50 18.25 -3.67
N PHE A 57 19.61 17.28 -3.83
CA PHE A 57 19.38 16.67 -5.14
C PHE A 57 17.90 16.27 -5.28
N ARG A 58 17.46 16.08 -6.52
CA ARG A 58 16.15 15.47 -6.82
C ARG A 58 16.35 13.98 -7.03
N PRO A 59 15.66 13.12 -6.27
CA PRO A 59 15.70 11.69 -6.50
C PRO A 59 15.09 11.36 -7.86
N GLY A 60 15.80 10.59 -8.67
CA GLY A 60 15.33 10.14 -10.00
C GLY A 60 15.25 8.63 -10.12
N ALA A 61 15.71 7.93 -9.08
CA ALA A 61 15.76 6.47 -9.08
C ALA A 61 14.35 5.86 -9.05
N LYS A 62 14.16 4.80 -9.85
CA LYS A 62 13.05 3.86 -9.65
C LYS A 62 13.43 2.92 -8.51
N ILE A 63 12.54 2.78 -7.54
CA ILE A 63 12.77 1.93 -6.37
C ILE A 63 12.13 0.57 -6.64
N VAL A 64 12.92 -0.48 -6.50
CA VAL A 64 12.45 -1.87 -6.57
C VAL A 64 12.76 -2.53 -5.24
N LEU A 65 11.72 -3.08 -4.60
CA LEU A 65 11.85 -3.87 -3.38
C LEU A 65 11.54 -5.33 -3.72
N ALA A 66 12.52 -6.21 -3.54
CA ALA A 66 12.31 -7.65 -3.60
C ALA A 66 12.07 -8.17 -2.18
N THR A 67 10.92 -8.78 -1.95
CA THR A 67 10.52 -9.24 -0.61
C THR A 67 9.67 -10.50 -0.71
N ASN A 68 9.77 -11.36 0.31
CA ASN A 68 8.91 -12.54 0.46
C ASN A 68 7.60 -12.20 1.18
N HIS A 69 7.54 -11.06 1.85
CA HIS A 69 6.38 -10.62 2.62
C HIS A 69 5.98 -9.21 2.21
N GLU A 70 4.71 -8.98 2.01
CA GLU A 70 4.19 -7.66 1.71
C GLU A 70 4.36 -6.74 2.93
N PRO A 71 5.11 -5.62 2.83
CA PRO A 71 5.30 -4.71 3.97
C PRO A 71 3.98 -4.09 4.44
N ILE A 72 3.88 -3.80 5.72
CA ILE A 72 2.70 -3.14 6.28
C ILE A 72 2.65 -1.67 5.85
N ILE A 73 1.58 -1.28 5.16
CA ILE A 73 1.30 0.10 4.78
C ILE A 73 0.20 0.64 5.68
N LYS A 74 0.56 1.60 6.54
CA LYS A 74 -0.39 2.21 7.48
C LYS A 74 -1.26 3.27 6.84
N GLY A 75 -0.77 3.94 5.79
CA GLY A 75 -1.48 4.98 5.08
C GLY A 75 -2.57 4.41 4.19
N THR A 76 -3.77 4.97 4.30
CA THR A 76 -4.92 4.63 3.46
C THR A 76 -5.10 5.59 2.30
N ASP A 77 -4.30 6.68 2.28
CA ASP A 77 -4.41 7.73 1.28
C ASP A 77 -3.99 7.26 -0.13
N ALA A 78 -4.62 7.82 -1.15
CA ALA A 78 -4.32 7.49 -2.54
C ALA A 78 -2.88 7.89 -2.95
N ALA A 79 -2.22 8.79 -2.19
CA ALA A 79 -0.91 9.28 -2.53
C ALA A 79 0.17 8.22 -2.38
N ILE A 80 0.09 7.32 -1.41
CA ILE A 80 1.03 6.19 -1.31
C ILE A 80 0.71 5.13 -2.35
N TRP A 81 -0.58 4.76 -2.50
CA TRP A 81 -1.00 3.64 -3.34
C TRP A 81 -0.77 3.86 -4.84
N ARG A 82 -0.83 5.10 -5.35
CA ARG A 82 -0.49 5.41 -6.74
C ARG A 82 1.01 5.23 -7.08
N ARG A 83 1.86 5.02 -6.07
CA ARG A 83 3.32 4.86 -6.20
C ARG A 83 3.78 3.41 -6.11
N ILE A 84 2.87 2.51 -5.73
CA ILE A 84 3.18 1.11 -5.46
C ILE A 84 2.58 0.25 -6.55
N TRP A 85 3.40 -0.61 -7.11
CA TRP A 85 2.98 -1.69 -8.00
C TRP A 85 3.53 -2.99 -7.45
N LEU A 86 2.64 -3.94 -7.16
CA LEU A 86 3.00 -5.28 -6.71
C LEU A 86 3.10 -6.21 -7.92
N PHE A 87 4.30 -6.72 -8.16
CA PHE A 87 4.57 -7.74 -9.18
C PHE A 87 4.56 -9.11 -8.51
N PRO A 88 3.50 -9.92 -8.67
CA PRO A 88 3.40 -11.22 -8.02
C PRO A 88 4.23 -12.27 -8.75
N PHE A 89 5.22 -12.84 -8.08
CA PHE A 89 5.98 -14.01 -8.50
C PHE A 89 5.45 -15.22 -7.74
N THR A 90 4.46 -15.91 -8.29
CA THR A 90 3.72 -16.99 -7.63
C THR A 90 4.19 -18.40 -8.01
N VAL A 91 5.07 -18.49 -9.00
CA VAL A 91 5.60 -19.78 -9.45
C VAL A 91 6.75 -20.21 -8.56
N VAL A 92 6.60 -21.38 -7.95
CA VAL A 92 7.68 -22.04 -7.20
C VAL A 92 8.40 -22.99 -8.13
N ILE A 93 9.69 -22.75 -8.36
CA ILE A 93 10.54 -23.63 -9.15
C ILE A 93 10.95 -24.81 -8.27
N LYS A 94 10.56 -26.01 -8.66
CA LYS A 94 10.93 -27.23 -7.96
C LYS A 94 12.44 -27.44 -8.00
N GLU A 95 12.97 -28.18 -7.04
CA GLU A 95 14.41 -28.41 -6.93
C GLU A 95 14.98 -29.11 -8.17
N GLU A 96 14.21 -30.03 -8.73
CA GLU A 96 14.55 -30.77 -9.96
C GLU A 96 14.63 -29.89 -11.23
N ASP A 97 13.90 -28.74 -11.22
CA ASP A 97 13.84 -27.80 -12.35
C ASP A 97 14.80 -26.62 -12.16
N ARG A 98 15.54 -26.58 -11.05
CA ARG A 98 16.49 -25.48 -10.76
C ARG A 98 17.73 -25.62 -11.62
N ASP A 99 18.05 -24.57 -12.35
CA ASP A 99 19.27 -24.47 -13.13
C ASP A 99 20.37 -23.75 -12.32
N PRO A 100 21.40 -24.46 -11.83
CA PRO A 100 22.48 -23.84 -11.06
C PRO A 100 23.32 -22.84 -11.86
N HIS A 101 23.28 -22.92 -13.21
CA HIS A 101 24.02 -22.07 -14.12
C HIS A 101 23.17 -20.97 -14.75
N ILE A 102 21.96 -20.70 -14.23
CA ILE A 102 21.03 -19.73 -14.84
C ILE A 102 21.64 -18.34 -14.97
N MET A 103 22.46 -17.92 -14.02
CA MET A 103 23.09 -16.60 -14.05
C MET A 103 24.09 -16.49 -15.20
N GLU A 104 24.91 -17.54 -15.43
CA GLU A 104 25.88 -17.59 -16.53
C GLU A 104 25.15 -17.52 -17.88
N LYS A 105 24.08 -18.31 -18.05
CA LYS A 105 23.24 -18.31 -19.25
C LYS A 105 22.60 -16.94 -19.51
N LEU A 106 22.09 -16.26 -18.47
CA LEU A 106 21.52 -14.92 -18.60
C LEU A 106 22.57 -13.88 -19.00
N LEU A 107 23.81 -14.00 -18.53
CA LEU A 107 24.89 -13.12 -18.94
C LEU A 107 25.27 -13.33 -20.41
N ASP A 108 25.29 -14.56 -20.88
CA ASP A 108 25.53 -14.88 -22.29
C ASP A 108 24.41 -14.36 -23.19
N GLU A 109 23.19 -14.33 -22.72
CA GLU A 109 22.03 -13.76 -23.43
C GLU A 109 21.92 -12.23 -23.30
N GLY A 110 22.89 -11.53 -22.73
CA GLY A 110 22.82 -10.11 -22.38
C GLY A 110 22.39 -9.20 -23.54
N SER A 111 22.81 -9.49 -24.78
CA SER A 111 22.39 -8.72 -25.96
C SER A 111 20.89 -8.91 -26.28
N GLY A 112 20.37 -10.12 -26.11
CA GLY A 112 18.95 -10.44 -26.28
C GLY A 112 18.09 -9.75 -25.21
N ILE A 113 18.54 -9.78 -23.97
CA ILE A 113 17.91 -9.10 -22.83
C ILE A 113 17.86 -7.58 -23.08
N LEU A 114 18.97 -6.97 -23.54
CA LEU A 114 19.01 -5.55 -23.89
C LEU A 114 17.99 -5.21 -25.00
N ASN A 115 17.91 -6.00 -26.05
CA ASN A 115 16.93 -5.80 -27.12
C ASN A 115 15.50 -5.87 -26.61
N TRP A 116 15.19 -6.83 -25.74
CA TRP A 116 13.88 -6.92 -25.08
C TRP A 116 13.57 -5.65 -24.23
N MET A 117 14.55 -5.13 -23.49
CA MET A 117 14.42 -3.88 -22.75
C MET A 117 14.18 -2.68 -23.67
N LEU A 118 14.87 -2.60 -24.81
CA LEU A 118 14.69 -1.53 -25.79
C LEU A 118 13.30 -1.58 -26.45
N ILE A 119 12.76 -2.77 -26.71
CA ILE A 119 11.37 -2.92 -27.16
C ILE A 119 10.38 -2.38 -26.11
N GLY A 120 10.63 -2.67 -24.83
CA GLY A 120 9.85 -2.12 -23.72
C GLY A 120 9.91 -0.61 -23.65
N LEU A 121 11.11 -0.04 -23.79
CA LEU A 121 11.33 1.40 -23.83
C LEU A 121 10.59 2.06 -25.01
N LYS A 122 10.68 1.49 -26.21
CA LYS A 122 9.95 1.97 -27.39
C LYS A 122 8.45 2.02 -27.12
N ARG A 123 7.86 0.94 -26.58
CA ARG A 123 6.44 0.88 -26.22
C ARG A 123 6.05 1.95 -25.20
N TYR A 124 6.93 2.22 -24.23
CA TYR A 124 6.71 3.30 -23.25
C TYR A 124 6.70 4.68 -23.92
N LEU A 125 7.67 4.96 -24.78
CA LEU A 125 7.77 6.22 -25.49
C LEU A 125 6.57 6.46 -26.42
N ASP A 126 6.17 5.42 -27.17
CA ASP A 126 5.01 5.50 -28.08
C ASP A 126 3.69 5.77 -27.33
N ARG A 127 3.55 5.26 -26.10
CA ARG A 127 2.34 5.40 -25.26
C ARG A 127 2.37 6.60 -24.32
N GLY A 128 3.53 7.18 -24.07
CA GLY A 128 3.76 8.25 -23.09
C GLY A 128 3.57 7.86 -21.63
N ARG A 129 3.30 6.56 -21.35
CA ARG A 129 3.07 6.06 -19.99
C ARG A 129 3.37 4.56 -19.88
N LEU A 130 3.65 4.11 -18.64
CA LEU A 130 3.67 2.69 -18.30
C LEU A 130 2.22 2.21 -18.13
N ILE A 131 1.93 1.02 -18.69
CA ILE A 131 0.66 0.32 -18.51
C ILE A 131 0.97 -0.98 -17.79
N PRO A 132 0.57 -1.13 -16.52
CA PRO A 132 0.77 -2.38 -15.81
C PRO A 132 -0.08 -3.50 -16.41
N ALA A 133 0.41 -4.72 -16.33
CA ALA A 133 -0.37 -5.90 -16.70
C ALA A 133 -1.53 -6.12 -15.72
N ASP A 134 -2.61 -6.77 -16.16
CA ASP A 134 -3.80 -6.99 -15.33
C ASP A 134 -3.49 -7.73 -14.01
N LYS A 135 -2.56 -8.69 -14.04
CA LYS A 135 -2.07 -9.37 -12.83
C LYS A 135 -1.43 -8.42 -11.81
N VAL A 136 -0.69 -7.40 -12.26
CA VAL A 136 -0.08 -6.38 -11.40
C VAL A 136 -1.16 -5.47 -10.82
N VAL A 137 -2.14 -5.08 -11.63
CA VAL A 137 -3.30 -4.27 -11.18
C VAL A 137 -4.09 -5.02 -10.12
N ALA A 138 -4.43 -6.27 -10.38
CA ALA A 138 -5.19 -7.12 -9.45
C ALA A 138 -4.43 -7.34 -8.14
N ALA A 139 -3.14 -7.70 -8.20
CA ALA A 139 -2.30 -7.91 -7.03
C ALA A 139 -2.15 -6.63 -6.19
N THR A 140 -1.92 -5.49 -6.83
CA THR A 140 -1.82 -4.20 -6.13
C THR A 140 -3.15 -3.81 -5.46
N ARG A 141 -4.28 -4.07 -6.14
CA ARG A 141 -5.62 -3.82 -5.57
C ARG A 141 -5.87 -4.70 -4.36
N ARG A 142 -5.60 -6.01 -4.46
CA ARG A 142 -5.71 -6.96 -3.34
C ARG A 142 -4.85 -6.46 -2.16
N TYR A 143 -3.57 -6.20 -2.38
CA TYR A 143 -2.68 -5.71 -1.34
C TYR A 143 -3.22 -4.46 -0.63
N ARG A 144 -3.75 -3.49 -1.40
CA ARG A 144 -4.40 -2.31 -0.82
C ARG A 144 -5.61 -2.64 0.02
N THR A 145 -6.44 -3.58 -0.44
CA THR A 145 -7.65 -4.02 0.27
C THR A 145 -7.29 -4.72 1.58
N ASP A 146 -6.28 -5.58 1.56
CA ASP A 146 -5.81 -6.33 2.74
C ASP A 146 -5.19 -5.40 3.80
N GLN A 147 -4.56 -4.30 3.38
CA GLN A 147 -4.03 -3.27 4.30
C GLN A 147 -5.11 -2.32 4.84
N ASP A 148 -6.31 -2.30 4.26
CA ASP A 148 -7.41 -1.41 4.66
C ASP A 148 -8.30 -2.03 5.75
N ARG A 149 -7.73 -2.19 6.96
CA ARG A 149 -8.43 -2.80 8.12
C ARG A 149 -9.70 -2.04 8.53
N ILE A 150 -9.71 -0.70 8.42
CA ILE A 150 -10.93 0.07 8.73
C ILE A 150 -11.99 -0.19 7.66
N GLY A 151 -11.61 -0.23 6.38
CA GLY A 151 -12.53 -0.57 5.29
C GLY A 151 -13.07 -2.00 5.41
N GLN A 152 -12.24 -2.94 5.86
CA GLN A 152 -12.66 -4.31 6.12
C GLN A 152 -13.73 -4.36 7.22
N PHE A 153 -13.47 -3.74 8.38
CA PHE A 153 -14.45 -3.61 9.45
C PHE A 153 -15.77 -2.99 8.97
N ILE A 154 -15.69 -1.92 8.13
CA ILE A 154 -16.89 -1.30 7.58
C ILE A 154 -17.66 -2.27 6.69
N ARG A 155 -16.99 -3.01 5.82
CA ARG A 155 -17.66 -4.00 4.96
C ARG A 155 -18.33 -5.12 5.76
N GLU A 156 -17.69 -5.61 6.81
CA GLU A 156 -18.17 -6.71 7.61
C GLU A 156 -19.30 -6.30 8.58
N LYS A 157 -19.14 -5.19 9.28
CA LYS A 157 -19.98 -4.83 10.43
C LYS A 157 -20.91 -3.63 10.20
N MET A 158 -20.71 -2.88 9.12
CA MET A 158 -21.44 -1.65 8.88
C MET A 158 -22.19 -1.69 7.56
N LYS A 159 -23.36 -1.08 7.54
CA LYS A 159 -24.10 -0.74 6.32
C LYS A 159 -23.86 0.70 5.97
N VAL A 160 -23.42 0.95 4.75
CA VAL A 160 -23.27 2.31 4.20
C VAL A 160 -24.57 2.62 3.44
N ASP A 161 -25.32 3.58 3.92
CA ASP A 161 -26.55 4.03 3.30
C ASP A 161 -26.30 5.35 2.55
N SER A 162 -26.70 5.41 1.28
CA SER A 162 -26.60 6.64 0.47
C SER A 162 -27.55 7.73 0.93
N GLY A 163 -28.49 7.42 1.84
CA GLY A 163 -29.45 8.34 2.44
C GLY A 163 -28.98 8.89 3.81
N ALA A 164 -29.54 10.02 4.21
CA ALA A 164 -29.19 10.70 5.45
C ALA A 164 -29.72 10.01 6.74
N ASP A 165 -30.41 8.88 6.63
CA ASP A 165 -31.18 8.28 7.73
C ASP A 165 -30.34 7.33 8.61
N GLY A 166 -29.22 6.83 8.11
CA GLY A 166 -28.28 6.01 8.88
C GLY A 166 -27.24 6.86 9.60
N TYR A 167 -27.12 6.70 10.91
CA TYR A 167 -26.04 7.32 11.67
C TYR A 167 -25.54 6.42 12.80
N ILE A 168 -24.31 6.66 13.23
CA ILE A 168 -23.71 6.00 14.39
C ILE A 168 -22.92 7.00 15.24
N PRO A 169 -23.11 7.03 16.58
CA PRO A 169 -22.27 7.82 17.47
C PRO A 169 -20.79 7.45 17.34
N ARG A 170 -19.92 8.45 17.30
CA ARG A 170 -18.45 8.24 17.19
C ARG A 170 -17.88 7.30 18.25
N PRO A 171 -18.24 7.44 19.54
CA PRO A 171 -17.76 6.53 20.58
C PRO A 171 -18.17 5.08 20.31
N ARG A 172 -19.43 4.86 19.86
CA ARG A 172 -19.96 3.55 19.55
C ARG A 172 -19.25 2.91 18.35
N PHE A 173 -19.02 3.68 17.28
CA PHE A 173 -18.24 3.21 16.12
C PHE A 173 -16.85 2.74 16.56
N TYR A 174 -16.18 3.56 17.39
CA TYR A 174 -14.84 3.23 17.86
C TYR A 174 -14.82 1.99 18.78
N ALA A 175 -15.81 1.85 19.65
CA ALA A 175 -15.92 0.68 20.52
C ALA A 175 -16.11 -0.61 19.72
N LEU A 176 -16.99 -0.61 18.73
CA LEU A 176 -17.20 -1.76 17.83
C LEU A 176 -15.96 -2.09 17.01
N TYR A 177 -15.29 -1.07 16.46
CA TYR A 177 -14.03 -1.29 15.74
C TYR A 177 -12.93 -1.87 16.63
N LYS A 178 -12.83 -1.40 17.86
CA LYS A 178 -11.86 -1.92 18.83
C LYS A 178 -12.14 -3.38 19.14
N GLN A 179 -13.40 -3.72 19.41
CA GLN A 179 -13.80 -5.11 19.67
C GLN A 179 -13.48 -6.01 18.47
N TRP A 180 -13.83 -5.57 17.25
CA TRP A 180 -13.50 -6.32 16.03
C TRP A 180 -11.99 -6.53 15.85
N CYS A 181 -11.17 -5.52 16.13
CA CYS A 181 -9.71 -5.67 16.11
C CYS A 181 -9.21 -6.67 17.16
N ASP A 182 -9.78 -6.64 18.38
CA ASP A 182 -9.42 -7.56 19.46
C ASP A 182 -9.78 -9.02 19.08
N ASP A 183 -10.94 -9.24 18.44
CA ASP A 183 -11.39 -10.54 17.93
C ASP A 183 -10.46 -11.06 16.81
N GLU A 184 -9.94 -10.18 15.97
CA GLU A 184 -9.00 -10.49 14.88
C GLU A 184 -7.52 -10.57 15.36
N GLY A 185 -7.23 -10.37 16.63
CA GLY A 185 -5.87 -10.34 17.17
C GLY A 185 -5.02 -9.16 16.72
N GLU A 186 -5.67 -8.07 16.31
CA GLU A 186 -5.05 -6.90 15.72
C GLU A 186 -5.01 -5.69 16.68
N ARG A 187 -4.08 -4.78 16.46
CA ARG A 187 -4.03 -3.52 17.23
C ARG A 187 -4.94 -2.47 16.61
N PRO A 188 -5.92 -1.93 17.36
CA PRO A 188 -6.82 -0.92 16.83
C PRO A 188 -6.09 0.40 16.55
N ARG A 189 -6.46 1.05 15.44
CA ARG A 189 -6.02 2.41 15.14
C ARG A 189 -6.67 3.42 16.07
N SER A 190 -6.03 4.57 16.28
CA SER A 190 -6.58 5.62 17.13
C SER A 190 -7.89 6.19 16.57
N SER A 191 -8.76 6.67 17.45
CA SER A 191 -10.00 7.37 17.08
C SER A 191 -9.76 8.55 16.12
N LYS A 192 -8.61 9.24 16.25
CA LYS A 192 -8.19 10.31 15.33
C LYS A 192 -7.92 9.78 13.92
N ALA A 193 -7.26 8.63 13.80
CA ALA A 193 -6.98 8.00 12.50
C ALA A 193 -8.26 7.53 11.82
N ILE A 194 -9.20 6.95 12.57
CA ILE A 194 -10.51 6.56 12.05
C ILE A 194 -11.30 7.78 11.56
N ALA A 195 -11.29 8.86 12.32
CA ALA A 195 -11.98 10.08 11.92
C ALA A 195 -11.40 10.68 10.62
N ALA A 196 -10.08 10.65 10.46
CA ALA A 196 -9.42 11.06 9.22
C ALA A 196 -9.83 10.17 8.05
N TYR A 197 -9.80 8.86 8.25
CA TYR A 197 -10.20 7.86 7.27
C TYR A 197 -11.63 8.04 6.76
N LEU A 198 -12.59 8.22 7.68
CA LEU A 198 -14.00 8.39 7.31
C LEU A 198 -14.25 9.70 6.57
N ARG A 199 -13.61 10.81 7.01
CA ARG A 199 -13.72 12.10 6.30
C ARG A 199 -13.14 12.05 4.90
N GLU A 200 -12.00 11.40 4.71
CA GLU A 200 -11.37 11.21 3.38
C GLU A 200 -12.29 10.45 2.42
N ARG A 201 -13.15 9.58 2.94
CA ARG A 201 -14.15 8.82 2.17
C ARG A 201 -15.52 9.52 2.06
N GLY A 202 -15.61 10.77 2.50
CA GLY A 202 -16.80 11.59 2.34
C GLY A 202 -17.89 11.38 3.40
N PHE A 203 -17.61 10.61 4.46
CA PHE A 203 -18.56 10.52 5.58
C PHE A 203 -18.63 11.84 6.34
N LEU A 204 -19.85 12.32 6.51
CA LEU A 204 -20.11 13.58 7.21
C LEU A 204 -20.21 13.37 8.70
N GLU A 205 -19.74 14.35 9.45
CA GLU A 205 -19.88 14.38 10.90
C GLU A 205 -20.97 15.41 11.27
N ARG A 206 -21.98 14.97 12.01
CA ARG A 206 -23.06 15.84 12.49
C ARG A 206 -23.36 15.56 13.96
N LYS A 207 -23.87 16.56 14.67
CA LYS A 207 -24.39 16.38 16.01
C LYS A 207 -25.84 15.90 15.92
N VAL A 208 -26.14 14.76 16.56
CA VAL A 208 -27.49 14.19 16.69
C VAL A 208 -27.77 14.08 18.18
N GLY A 209 -28.73 14.86 18.65
CA GLY A 209 -28.93 15.04 20.11
C GLY A 209 -27.70 15.67 20.78
N SER A 210 -27.15 14.99 21.78
CA SER A 210 -25.94 15.42 22.50
C SER A 210 -24.63 14.88 21.91
N GLU A 211 -24.67 13.92 20.98
CA GLU A 211 -23.51 13.20 20.51
C GLU A 211 -23.07 13.58 19.09
N ARG A 212 -21.77 13.47 18.82
CA ARG A 212 -21.24 13.57 17.45
C ARG A 212 -21.36 12.21 16.78
N CYS A 213 -22.01 12.19 15.62
CA CYS A 213 -22.29 10.98 14.85
C CYS A 213 -21.68 11.04 13.44
N TRP A 214 -21.33 9.88 12.92
CA TRP A 214 -21.09 9.67 11.51
C TRP A 214 -22.41 9.45 10.80
N ILE A 215 -22.65 10.16 9.70
CA ILE A 215 -23.87 10.11 8.90
C ILE A 215 -23.65 9.27 7.66
N GLY A 216 -24.68 8.54 7.23
CA GLY A 216 -24.63 7.67 6.06
C GLY A 216 -23.99 6.30 6.36
N ILE A 217 -23.86 5.95 7.64
CA ILE A 217 -23.33 4.65 8.08
C ILE A 217 -24.00 4.21 9.37
N ARG A 218 -24.38 2.95 9.45
CA ARG A 218 -24.98 2.31 10.64
C ARG A 218 -24.45 0.89 10.82
N VAL A 219 -24.71 0.30 11.96
CA VAL A 219 -24.41 -1.10 12.21
C VAL A 219 -25.34 -1.97 11.34
N LYS A 220 -24.84 -3.04 10.74
CA LYS A 220 -25.66 -4.04 10.07
C LYS A 220 -26.63 -4.70 11.05
N THR A 221 -27.78 -5.07 10.56
CA THR A 221 -28.70 -5.94 11.29
C THR A 221 -28.27 -7.40 11.14
N VAL A 222 -28.75 -8.27 12.03
CA VAL A 222 -28.43 -9.72 11.98
C VAL A 222 -28.85 -10.38 10.65
N ILE A 223 -29.89 -9.86 10.01
CA ILE A 223 -30.35 -10.34 8.70
C ILE A 223 -29.35 -9.95 7.61
N GLU A 224 -28.90 -8.69 7.60
CA GLU A 224 -27.91 -8.18 6.63
C GLU A 224 -26.54 -8.86 6.78
N GLU A 225 -26.13 -9.24 7.99
CA GLU A 225 -24.91 -10.02 8.22
C GLU A 225 -25.00 -11.41 7.59
N ARG A 226 -26.17 -12.09 7.69
CA ARG A 226 -26.38 -13.43 7.12
C ARG A 226 -26.44 -13.43 5.59
N GLU A 227 -27.06 -12.43 4.98
CA GLU A 227 -27.13 -12.29 3.52
C GLU A 227 -25.74 -12.11 2.90
N ASP A 228 -24.86 -11.35 3.55
CA ASP A 228 -23.48 -11.16 3.06
C ASP A 228 -22.63 -12.44 3.20
N ASP A 229 -22.85 -13.26 4.24
CA ASP A 229 -22.17 -14.55 4.43
C ASP A 229 -22.59 -15.58 3.36
N GLU A 230 -23.85 -15.59 2.95
CA GLU A 230 -24.39 -16.48 1.90
C GLU A 230 -23.88 -16.07 0.50
N ASP A 231 -23.80 -14.78 0.19
CA ASP A 231 -23.30 -14.27 -1.10
C ASP A 231 -21.77 -14.44 -1.24
N GLY A 232 -21.02 -14.29 -0.14
CA GLY A 232 -19.58 -14.54 -0.07
C GLY A 232 -19.19 -16.00 -0.32
N SER A 233 -20.04 -16.96 0.07
CA SER A 233 -19.78 -18.39 -0.12
C SER A 233 -19.97 -18.87 -1.57
N THR A 234 -20.62 -18.07 -2.42
CA THR A 234 -20.89 -18.40 -3.84
C THR A 234 -19.75 -17.97 -4.78
N GLN A 235 -18.81 -17.15 -4.33
CA GLN A 235 -17.69 -16.66 -5.15
C GLN A 235 -16.38 -17.45 -5.03
N GLU A 236 -16.30 -18.46 -4.16
CA GLU A 236 -15.09 -19.32 -4.02
C GLU A 236 -15.14 -20.63 -4.82
N VAL A 237 -16.14 -20.86 -5.66
CA VAL A 237 -16.26 -22.08 -6.48
C VAL A 237 -16.42 -21.74 -7.97
N ILE A 238 -15.42 -21.11 -8.56
CA ILE A 238 -15.12 -21.26 -10.02
C ILE A 238 -13.63 -21.02 -10.26
#